data_eb85eb100eeba1c0572fb5b168bf7325
#
_entry.id   eb85eb100eeba1c0572fb5b168bf7325
#
_cell.length_a   1.000
_cell.length_b   1.000
_cell.length_c   1.000
_cell.angle_alpha   90.00
_cell.angle_beta   90.00
_cell.angle_gamma   90.00
#
_symmetry.space_group_name_H-M   'P 1'
#
loop_
_entity.id
_entity.type
_entity.pdbx_description
1 polymer ?
#
loop_
_entity_poly.entity_id
_entity_poly.type
_entity_poly.pdbx_seq_one_letter_code
_entity_poly.pdbx_strand_id
1 'polypeptide(L)'
;MYRFFMESPMYNLCCISNELKEQGYKFQTMTWKRFNQLRDEHGAEYALDQLGQRWLNNVEVTRLCIEHCHDNGWGYRVSSSLFPCLTHPEFEYSVQNVPQYEQIMEEFRDIVYYNETWQVRLSTHPDQFNVLASENQSAVDKTIRELNHHGWVMDMLGCERSYRNPMNIHVNCTKGDLADIAARFMSNLNKTDQSVQSRLVIENEDKGCWTVGNLLHYFNLPITFDNLHHKCNPSGKFQPMETCAFTWGKIKPLFHYSESHPDKPNPRSHADMPTLCPASDQYDWDIELKSKAAAIRAWS
;
A
#
# COMPACT_ATOMS: atom_id res chain seq x y z
N MET A 1 -23.67 17.15 -23.85
CA MET A 1 -22.21 17.27 -24.11
C MET A 1 -21.53 17.45 -22.76
N TYR A 2 -21.26 16.33 -22.06
CA TYR A 2 -20.56 16.38 -20.76
C TYR A 2 -19.07 16.64 -21.04
N ARG A 3 -18.58 17.82 -20.68
CA ARG A 3 -17.15 18.07 -20.55
C ARG A 3 -16.64 17.20 -19.40
N PHE A 4 -16.02 16.08 -19.74
CA PHE A 4 -15.06 15.47 -18.81
C PHE A 4 -13.96 16.51 -18.64
N PHE A 5 -13.89 17.13 -17.47
CA PHE A 5 -12.67 17.77 -17.04
C PHE A 5 -11.66 16.64 -16.93
N MET A 6 -10.70 16.58 -17.84
CA MET A 6 -9.55 15.70 -17.72
C MET A 6 -8.75 16.26 -16.53
N GLU A 7 -8.92 15.63 -15.39
CA GLU A 7 -8.09 15.93 -14.22
C GLU A 7 -6.65 15.56 -14.60
N SER A 8 -5.70 16.44 -14.29
CA SER A 8 -4.27 16.15 -14.46
C SER A 8 -3.88 14.83 -13.74
N PRO A 9 -2.83 14.13 -14.19
CA PRO A 9 -2.37 12.94 -13.45
C PRO A 9 -2.04 13.34 -12.02
N MET A 10 -2.49 12.54 -11.06
CA MET A 10 -2.11 12.69 -9.67
C MET A 10 -0.91 11.78 -9.39
N TYR A 11 0.14 12.34 -8.82
CA TYR A 11 1.28 11.60 -8.33
C TYR A 11 1.15 11.38 -6.84
N ASN A 12 1.31 10.15 -6.39
CA ASN A 12 1.19 9.81 -4.98
C ASN A 12 2.58 9.70 -4.34
N LEU A 13 2.72 10.32 -3.19
CA LEU A 13 3.86 10.11 -2.31
C LEU A 13 3.71 8.75 -1.61
N CYS A 14 4.70 7.88 -1.74
CA CYS A 14 4.70 6.58 -1.05
C CYS A 14 5.39 6.67 0.31
N CYS A 15 4.68 6.33 1.39
CA CYS A 15 5.14 6.30 2.78
C CYS A 15 5.51 7.67 3.33
N ILE A 16 6.77 8.10 3.27
CA ILE A 16 7.21 9.40 3.83
C ILE A 16 8.23 10.07 2.92
N SER A 17 8.15 11.39 2.78
CA SER A 17 9.16 12.18 2.06
C SER A 17 10.45 12.33 2.86
N ASN A 18 11.57 12.59 2.14
CA ASN A 18 12.83 12.91 2.80
C ASN A 18 12.74 14.24 3.57
N GLU A 19 11.96 15.22 3.08
CA GLU A 19 11.73 16.51 3.72
C GLU A 19 11.08 16.36 5.10
N LEU A 20 10.04 15.54 5.22
CA LEU A 20 9.43 15.25 6.52
C LEU A 20 10.41 14.52 7.45
N LYS A 21 11.25 13.62 6.91
CA LYS A 21 12.32 12.98 7.70
C LYS A 21 13.35 13.97 8.22
N GLU A 22 13.76 14.94 7.40
CA GLU A 22 14.72 16.00 7.79
C GLU A 22 14.13 16.93 8.86
N GLN A 23 12.81 17.11 8.87
CA GLN A 23 12.08 17.81 9.94
C GLN A 23 11.94 17.00 11.23
N GLY A 24 12.41 15.73 11.24
CA GLY A 24 12.38 14.85 12.39
C GLY A 24 11.20 13.88 12.45
N TYR A 25 10.25 13.95 11.52
CA TYR A 25 9.11 13.06 11.45
C TYR A 25 9.53 11.69 10.91
N LYS A 26 9.19 10.63 11.62
CA LYS A 26 9.49 9.25 11.20
C LYS A 26 8.51 8.25 11.78
N PHE A 27 8.19 7.24 11.01
CA PHE A 27 7.48 6.07 11.53
C PHE A 27 8.37 5.31 12.51
N GLN A 28 7.78 4.95 13.64
CA GLN A 28 8.45 4.19 14.70
C GLN A 28 8.06 2.72 14.60
N THR A 29 8.98 1.83 14.87
CA THR A 29 8.75 0.39 14.87
C THR A 29 9.08 -0.25 16.19
N MET A 30 8.53 -1.44 16.43
CA MET A 30 8.88 -2.32 17.53
C MET A 30 8.83 -3.76 17.03
N THR A 31 9.89 -4.51 17.26
CA THR A 31 9.89 -5.94 16.96
C THR A 31 9.17 -6.70 18.08
N TRP A 32 8.57 -7.85 17.75
CA TRP A 32 7.97 -8.75 18.75
C TRP A 32 8.94 -9.13 19.86
N LYS A 33 10.19 -9.39 19.50
CA LYS A 33 11.26 -9.66 20.47
C LYS A 33 11.44 -8.51 21.46
N ARG A 34 11.42 -7.26 20.98
CA ARG A 34 11.59 -6.08 21.86
C ARG A 34 10.37 -5.87 22.74
N PHE A 35 9.17 -6.08 22.23
CA PHE A 35 7.94 -6.01 23.03
C PHE A 35 7.99 -7.02 24.18
N ASN A 36 8.32 -8.28 23.92
CA ASN A 36 8.45 -9.32 24.95
C ASN A 36 9.52 -8.99 25.97
N GLN A 37 10.67 -8.50 25.54
CA GLN A 37 11.73 -8.06 26.46
C GLN A 37 11.22 -6.97 27.43
N LEU A 38 10.53 -5.95 26.92
CA LEU A 38 9.95 -4.90 27.78
C LEU A 38 8.90 -5.44 28.72
N ARG A 39 8.06 -6.37 28.26
CA ARG A 39 7.04 -7.02 29.08
C ARG A 39 7.67 -7.84 30.21
N ASP A 40 8.72 -8.58 29.93
CA ASP A 40 9.39 -9.46 30.90
C ASP A 40 10.21 -8.64 31.91
N GLU A 41 10.80 -7.51 31.50
CA GLU A 41 11.60 -6.62 32.36
C GLU A 41 10.74 -5.67 33.21
N HIS A 42 9.63 -5.16 32.68
CA HIS A 42 8.87 -4.04 33.28
C HIS A 42 7.35 -4.29 33.43
N GLY A 43 6.88 -5.42 32.96
CA GLY A 43 5.44 -5.76 32.97
C GLY A 43 4.68 -5.35 31.70
N ALA A 44 3.48 -5.93 31.56
CA ALA A 44 2.66 -5.77 30.36
C ALA A 44 2.19 -4.32 30.14
N GLU A 45 1.81 -3.61 31.21
CA GLU A 45 1.37 -2.21 31.11
C GLU A 45 2.45 -1.29 30.52
N TYR A 46 3.69 -1.44 30.97
CA TYR A 46 4.80 -0.67 30.45
C TYR A 46 5.08 -1.00 28.97
N ALA A 47 5.07 -2.28 28.61
CA ALA A 47 5.28 -2.70 27.21
C ALA A 47 4.18 -2.16 26.28
N LEU A 48 2.92 -2.19 26.73
CA LEU A 48 1.78 -1.65 26.02
C LEU A 48 1.85 -0.11 25.91
N ASP A 49 2.25 0.59 26.96
CA ASP A 49 2.47 2.04 26.90
C ASP A 49 3.53 2.39 25.84
N GLN A 50 4.67 1.73 25.88
CA GLN A 50 5.76 1.93 24.91
C GLN A 50 5.33 1.61 23.47
N LEU A 51 4.45 0.65 23.27
CA LEU A 51 3.90 0.28 21.97
C LEU A 51 2.87 1.31 21.51
N GLY A 52 1.96 1.71 22.40
CA GLY A 52 0.91 2.69 22.13
C GLY A 52 1.45 4.08 21.75
N GLN A 53 2.56 4.51 22.37
CA GLN A 53 3.25 5.75 21.98
C GLN A 53 3.77 5.69 20.54
N ARG A 54 4.25 4.53 20.09
CA ARG A 54 4.68 4.35 18.69
C ARG A 54 3.51 4.36 17.73
N TRP A 55 2.41 3.73 18.09
CA TRP A 55 1.20 3.74 17.29
C TRP A 55 0.65 5.17 17.16
N LEU A 56 0.54 5.91 18.26
CA LEU A 56 0.12 7.32 18.24
C LEU A 56 1.02 8.15 17.33
N ASN A 57 2.35 8.10 17.54
CA ASN A 57 3.31 8.78 16.67
C ASN A 57 3.11 8.41 15.17
N ASN A 58 2.85 7.15 14.87
CA ASN A 58 2.70 6.72 13.49
C ASN A 58 1.41 7.25 12.84
N VAL A 59 0.31 7.36 13.59
CA VAL A 59 -0.93 7.97 13.11
C VAL A 59 -0.77 9.48 12.94
N GLU A 60 -0.11 10.16 13.88
CA GLU A 60 0.25 11.59 13.75
C GLU A 60 1.12 11.86 12.51
N VAL A 61 2.16 11.05 12.29
CA VAL A 61 3.01 11.15 11.09
C VAL A 61 2.20 10.89 9.82
N THR A 62 1.22 10.00 9.86
CA THR A 62 0.31 9.74 8.73
C THR A 62 -0.52 10.98 8.41
N ARG A 63 -1.09 11.66 9.43
CA ARG A 63 -1.81 12.93 9.26
C ARG A 63 -0.92 13.98 8.60
N LEU A 64 0.31 14.16 9.09
CA LEU A 64 1.27 15.10 8.52
C LEU A 64 1.65 14.76 7.07
N CYS A 65 1.75 13.47 6.72
CA CYS A 65 1.98 13.05 5.33
C CYS A 65 0.79 13.39 4.43
N ILE A 66 -0.45 13.22 4.91
CA ILE A 66 -1.67 13.57 4.16
C ILE A 66 -1.75 15.08 3.97
N GLU A 67 -1.51 15.89 5.01
CA GLU A 67 -1.44 17.35 4.94
C GLU A 67 -0.39 17.81 3.93
N HIS A 68 0.82 17.28 4.03
CA HIS A 68 1.90 17.56 3.09
C HIS A 68 1.51 17.23 1.64
N CYS A 69 0.81 16.12 1.42
CA CYS A 69 0.32 15.74 0.09
C CYS A 69 -0.78 16.70 -0.40
N HIS A 70 -1.69 17.12 0.48
CA HIS A 70 -2.70 18.13 0.17
C HIS A 70 -2.05 19.43 -0.31
N ASP A 71 -1.09 19.96 0.45
CA ASP A 71 -0.40 21.22 0.17
C ASP A 71 0.35 21.21 -1.18
N ASN A 72 0.75 20.03 -1.63
CA ASN A 72 1.47 19.85 -2.89
C ASN A 72 0.56 19.33 -4.04
N GLY A 73 -0.72 19.08 -3.81
CA GLY A 73 -1.64 18.54 -4.82
C GLY A 73 -1.36 17.07 -5.17
N TRP A 74 -0.85 16.28 -4.23
CA TRP A 74 -0.49 14.88 -4.40
C TRP A 74 -1.50 13.94 -3.74
N GLY A 75 -1.53 12.69 -4.20
CA GLY A 75 -2.12 11.59 -3.45
C GLY A 75 -1.11 10.98 -2.45
N TYR A 76 -1.56 10.05 -1.62
CA TYR A 76 -0.71 9.45 -0.60
C TYR A 76 -0.91 7.94 -0.49
N ARG A 77 0.20 7.18 -0.58
CA ARG A 77 0.23 5.77 -0.22
C ARG A 77 0.63 5.61 1.24
N VAL A 78 -0.34 5.18 2.04
CA VAL A 78 -0.20 4.98 3.49
C VAL A 78 0.88 3.95 3.79
N SER A 79 1.70 4.22 4.80
CA SER A 79 2.75 3.28 5.23
C SER A 79 2.15 1.98 5.76
N SER A 80 2.72 0.84 5.40
CA SER A 80 2.32 -0.48 5.92
C SER A 80 2.68 -0.69 7.40
N SER A 81 3.48 0.18 8.00
CA SER A 81 4.07 -0.02 9.33
C SER A 81 3.43 0.83 10.43
N LEU A 82 2.11 1.15 10.34
CA LEU A 82 1.45 2.01 11.32
C LEU A 82 1.39 1.38 12.73
N PHE A 83 1.05 0.11 12.80
CA PHE A 83 0.79 -0.60 14.07
C PHE A 83 1.73 -1.80 14.24
N PRO A 84 3.04 -1.57 14.53
CA PRO A 84 3.98 -2.66 14.76
C PRO A 84 3.48 -3.62 15.85
N CYS A 85 3.74 -4.91 15.69
CA CYS A 85 3.31 -6.04 16.50
C CYS A 85 1.82 -6.40 16.44
N LEU A 86 0.90 -5.52 16.02
CA LEU A 86 -0.54 -5.75 16.15
C LEU A 86 -1.03 -7.01 15.42
N THR A 87 -0.43 -7.33 14.28
CA THR A 87 -0.78 -8.51 13.48
C THR A 87 0.04 -9.77 13.84
N HIS A 88 0.96 -9.67 14.81
CA HIS A 88 1.75 -10.83 15.22
C HIS A 88 0.85 -11.92 15.80
N PRO A 89 1.03 -13.21 15.42
CA PRO A 89 0.16 -14.31 15.85
C PRO A 89 0.01 -14.49 17.37
N GLU A 90 1.05 -14.17 18.12
CA GLU A 90 1.10 -14.30 19.58
C GLU A 90 0.71 -13.00 20.31
N PHE A 91 0.36 -11.95 19.58
CA PHE A 91 -0.08 -10.70 20.19
C PHE A 91 -1.56 -10.80 20.57
N GLU A 92 -1.83 -10.86 21.88
CA GLU A 92 -3.17 -11.10 22.45
C GLU A 92 -3.94 -9.80 22.75
N TYR A 93 -3.34 -8.65 22.48
CA TYR A 93 -3.93 -7.34 22.75
C TYR A 93 -4.52 -6.71 21.48
N SER A 94 -5.31 -5.67 21.66
CA SER A 94 -5.88 -4.84 20.59
C SER A 94 -5.47 -3.39 20.77
N VAL A 95 -5.83 -2.52 19.83
CA VAL A 95 -5.59 -1.07 19.92
C VAL A 95 -6.23 -0.47 21.19
N GLN A 96 -7.33 -1.04 21.67
CA GLN A 96 -8.02 -0.58 22.88
C GLN A 96 -7.25 -0.84 24.18
N ASN A 97 -6.24 -1.68 24.16
CA ASN A 97 -5.49 -2.06 25.37
C ASN A 97 -4.30 -1.12 25.66
N VAL A 98 -3.99 -0.18 24.77
CA VAL A 98 -2.91 0.79 25.02
C VAL A 98 -3.45 2.06 25.69
N PRO A 99 -2.67 2.70 26.58
CA PRO A 99 -3.10 3.96 27.24
C PRO A 99 -3.44 5.09 26.27
N GLN A 100 -2.83 5.09 25.08
CA GLN A 100 -3.00 6.13 24.04
C GLN A 100 -4.23 5.90 23.14
N TYR A 101 -5.09 4.91 23.44
CA TYR A 101 -6.21 4.56 22.56
C TYR A 101 -7.09 5.76 22.16
N GLU A 102 -7.53 6.57 23.12
CA GLU A 102 -8.39 7.72 22.82
C GLU A 102 -7.70 8.76 21.94
N GLN A 103 -6.40 9.01 22.17
CA GLN A 103 -5.60 9.92 21.37
C GLN A 103 -5.42 9.39 19.93
N ILE A 104 -5.17 8.10 19.76
CA ILE A 104 -5.09 7.45 18.44
C ILE A 104 -6.42 7.59 17.70
N MET A 105 -7.55 7.39 18.39
CA MET A 105 -8.88 7.52 17.79
C MET A 105 -9.21 8.99 17.46
N GLU A 106 -8.72 9.95 18.23
CA GLU A 106 -8.85 11.37 17.95
C GLU A 106 -8.09 11.77 16.69
N GLU A 107 -6.82 11.34 16.56
CA GLU A 107 -6.02 11.58 15.35
C GLU A 107 -6.71 11.00 14.09
N PHE A 108 -7.30 9.83 14.16
CA PHE A 108 -8.07 9.29 13.04
C PHE A 108 -9.30 10.16 12.71
N ARG A 109 -10.02 10.64 13.70
CA ARG A 109 -11.17 11.56 13.49
C ARG A 109 -10.73 12.85 12.81
N ASP A 110 -9.58 13.40 13.22
CA ASP A 110 -9.01 14.59 12.62
C ASP A 110 -8.61 14.35 11.17
N ILE A 111 -7.96 13.22 10.86
CA ILE A 111 -7.63 12.83 9.49
C ILE A 111 -8.88 12.77 8.62
N VAL A 112 -9.94 12.12 9.08
CA VAL A 112 -11.22 12.03 8.35
C VAL A 112 -11.78 13.42 8.11
N TYR A 113 -11.88 14.25 9.16
CA TYR A 113 -12.43 15.60 9.08
C TYR A 113 -11.67 16.47 8.07
N TYR A 114 -10.34 16.47 8.13
CA TYR A 114 -9.52 17.25 7.20
C TYR A 114 -9.60 16.70 5.77
N ASN A 115 -9.51 15.38 5.61
CA ASN A 115 -9.48 14.79 4.28
C ASN A 115 -10.83 14.85 3.54
N GLU A 116 -11.96 15.05 4.23
CA GLU A 116 -13.25 15.41 3.61
C GLU A 116 -13.12 16.70 2.76
N THR A 117 -12.30 17.65 3.20
CA THR A 117 -12.03 18.91 2.47
C THR A 117 -10.84 18.76 1.51
N TRP A 118 -9.77 18.13 1.96
CA TRP A 118 -8.52 18.01 1.20
C TRP A 118 -8.63 17.08 0.00
N GLN A 119 -9.49 16.06 0.10
CA GLN A 119 -9.73 15.08 -0.98
C GLN A 119 -8.46 14.36 -1.47
N VAL A 120 -7.46 14.19 -0.62
CA VAL A 120 -6.25 13.44 -0.94
C VAL A 120 -6.64 11.99 -1.20
N ARG A 121 -6.28 11.47 -2.38
CA ARG A 121 -6.49 10.06 -2.72
C ARG A 121 -5.53 9.19 -1.90
N LEU A 122 -6.09 8.27 -1.10
CA LEU A 122 -5.32 7.35 -0.27
C LEU A 122 -5.27 5.96 -0.89
N SER A 123 -4.13 5.31 -0.81
CA SER A 123 -3.91 3.90 -1.17
C SER A 123 -3.11 3.18 -0.10
N THR A 124 -3.04 1.86 -0.14
CA THR A 124 -2.14 1.07 0.70
C THR A 124 -1.51 -0.08 -0.06
N HIS A 125 -0.30 -0.44 0.33
CA HIS A 125 0.44 -1.57 -0.24
C HIS A 125 1.02 -2.39 0.91
N PRO A 126 0.30 -3.42 1.40
CA PRO A 126 0.83 -4.39 2.35
C PRO A 126 2.14 -5.00 1.84
N ASP A 127 3.02 -5.38 2.73
CA ASP A 127 4.34 -5.84 2.35
C ASP A 127 4.31 -7.11 1.46
N GLN A 128 5.44 -7.38 0.81
CA GLN A 128 5.59 -8.47 -0.16
C GLN A 128 5.47 -9.89 0.43
N PHE A 129 5.32 -10.04 1.75
CA PHE A 129 5.19 -11.36 2.39
C PHE A 129 3.74 -11.85 2.45
N ASN A 130 2.78 -11.07 1.94
CA ASN A 130 1.39 -11.46 1.84
C ASN A 130 1.18 -12.45 0.69
N VAL A 131 0.68 -13.65 1.02
CA VAL A 131 0.63 -14.81 0.11
C VAL A 131 -0.73 -15.53 0.19
N LEU A 132 -1.80 -14.90 -0.33
CA LEU A 132 -3.14 -15.51 -0.37
C LEU A 132 -3.18 -16.85 -1.11
N ALA A 133 -2.29 -17.06 -2.09
CA ALA A 133 -2.25 -18.28 -2.89
C ALA A 133 -1.36 -19.39 -2.29
N SER A 134 -0.80 -19.21 -1.09
CA SER A 134 0.07 -20.20 -0.46
C SER A 134 -0.67 -21.51 -0.17
N GLU A 135 0.06 -22.64 -0.29
CA GLU A 135 -0.40 -23.96 0.18
C GLU A 135 -0.24 -24.10 1.72
N ASN A 136 0.56 -23.25 2.33
CA ASN A 136 0.75 -23.24 3.78
C ASN A 136 -0.37 -22.43 4.45
N GLN A 137 -1.30 -23.12 5.12
CA GLN A 137 -2.45 -22.50 5.78
C GLN A 137 -2.02 -21.45 6.82
N SER A 138 -0.96 -21.69 7.60
CA SER A 138 -0.47 -20.71 8.57
C SER A 138 0.02 -19.41 7.92
N ALA A 139 0.61 -19.49 6.72
CA ALA A 139 1.00 -18.31 5.95
C ALA A 139 -0.23 -17.56 5.41
N VAL A 140 -1.26 -18.30 4.97
CA VAL A 140 -2.55 -17.72 4.54
C VAL A 140 -3.24 -17.01 5.69
N ASP A 141 -3.32 -17.64 6.88
CA ASP A 141 -3.99 -17.07 8.06
C ASP A 141 -3.30 -15.77 8.54
N LYS A 142 -1.96 -15.74 8.47
CA LYS A 142 -1.19 -14.50 8.74
C LYS A 142 -1.49 -13.42 7.72
N THR A 143 -1.54 -13.78 6.43
CA THR A 143 -1.87 -12.85 5.35
C THR A 143 -3.28 -12.30 5.52
N ILE A 144 -4.28 -13.12 5.80
CA ILE A 144 -5.66 -12.66 6.04
C ILE A 144 -5.71 -11.66 7.20
N ARG A 145 -5.01 -11.95 8.31
CA ARG A 145 -4.93 -11.04 9.47
C ARG A 145 -4.29 -9.71 9.08
N GLU A 146 -3.18 -9.74 8.35
CA GLU A 146 -2.48 -8.55 7.87
C GLU A 146 -3.36 -7.71 6.95
N LEU A 147 -4.00 -8.33 5.96
CA LEU A 147 -4.89 -7.63 5.03
C LEU A 147 -6.11 -7.04 5.74
N ASN A 148 -6.73 -7.77 6.66
CA ASN A 148 -7.86 -7.26 7.46
C ASN A 148 -7.44 -6.06 8.31
N HIS A 149 -6.24 -6.08 8.88
CA HIS A 149 -5.68 -4.93 9.58
C HIS A 149 -5.51 -3.71 8.65
N HIS A 150 -4.95 -3.90 7.46
CA HIS A 150 -4.86 -2.81 6.47
C HIS A 150 -6.24 -2.30 6.05
N GLY A 151 -7.22 -3.20 5.86
CA GLY A 151 -8.60 -2.85 5.58
C GLY A 151 -9.21 -1.99 6.70
N TRP A 152 -8.98 -2.36 7.95
CA TRP A 152 -9.38 -1.59 9.12
C TRP A 152 -8.72 -0.22 9.16
N VAL A 153 -7.40 -0.12 8.92
CA VAL A 153 -6.70 1.18 8.85
C VAL A 153 -7.33 2.09 7.79
N MET A 154 -7.60 1.57 6.59
CA MET A 154 -8.23 2.35 5.52
C MET A 154 -9.65 2.82 5.90
N ASP A 155 -10.43 2.00 6.62
CA ASP A 155 -11.74 2.42 7.15
C ASP A 155 -11.59 3.51 8.20
N MET A 156 -10.62 3.40 9.11
CA MET A 156 -10.32 4.42 10.13
C MET A 156 -9.86 5.75 9.53
N LEU A 157 -9.20 5.73 8.37
CA LEU A 157 -8.84 6.91 7.58
C LEU A 157 -10.01 7.48 6.76
N GLY A 158 -11.23 6.95 6.91
CA GLY A 158 -12.42 7.40 6.18
C GLY A 158 -12.43 7.05 4.69
N CYS A 159 -11.58 6.11 4.26
CA CYS A 159 -11.49 5.73 2.86
C CYS A 159 -12.73 4.98 2.38
N GLU A 160 -13.22 5.32 1.19
CA GLU A 160 -14.31 4.58 0.55
C GLU A 160 -13.92 3.11 0.34
N ARG A 161 -14.86 2.19 0.57
CA ARG A 161 -14.71 0.77 0.26
C ARG A 161 -14.89 0.50 -1.23
N SER A 162 -13.95 1.03 -2.02
CA SER A 162 -13.91 0.90 -3.47
C SER A 162 -12.48 0.94 -3.98
N TYR A 163 -12.28 0.66 -5.27
CA TYR A 163 -10.98 0.77 -5.93
C TYR A 163 -10.45 2.22 -6.05
N ARG A 164 -11.23 3.23 -5.64
CA ARG A 164 -10.70 4.59 -5.49
C ARG A 164 -9.58 4.64 -4.43
N ASN A 165 -9.72 3.83 -3.38
CA ASN A 165 -8.73 3.68 -2.31
C ASN A 165 -8.16 2.25 -2.31
N PRO A 166 -7.33 1.89 -3.29
CA PRO A 166 -6.93 0.50 -3.50
C PRO A 166 -5.98 -0.01 -2.43
N MET A 167 -6.09 -1.31 -2.19
CA MET A 167 -5.12 -2.12 -1.46
C MET A 167 -4.41 -2.99 -2.47
N ASN A 168 -3.16 -2.68 -2.78
CA ASN A 168 -2.38 -3.38 -3.79
C ASN A 168 -1.57 -4.52 -3.17
N ILE A 169 -1.60 -5.71 -3.78
CA ILE A 169 -0.73 -6.83 -3.42
C ILE A 169 -0.26 -7.61 -4.65
N HIS A 170 0.81 -8.40 -4.45
CA HIS A 170 1.27 -9.39 -5.41
C HIS A 170 0.62 -10.76 -5.17
N VAL A 171 0.57 -11.61 -6.20
CA VAL A 171 0.13 -13.00 -6.04
C VAL A 171 1.17 -13.83 -5.28
N ASN A 172 2.45 -13.58 -5.52
CA ASN A 172 3.61 -14.13 -4.78
C ASN A 172 3.66 -15.67 -4.69
N CYS A 173 3.02 -16.38 -5.61
CA CYS A 173 3.03 -17.84 -5.66
C CYS A 173 3.28 -18.30 -7.10
N THR A 174 4.33 -19.08 -7.31
CA THR A 174 4.76 -19.48 -8.66
C THR A 174 4.84 -20.99 -8.82
N LYS A 175 4.59 -21.76 -7.76
CA LYS A 175 4.72 -23.22 -7.76
C LYS A 175 3.36 -23.87 -7.95
N GLY A 176 3.18 -24.55 -9.07
CA GLY A 176 1.95 -25.29 -9.41
C GLY A 176 1.28 -24.76 -10.67
N ASP A 177 0.08 -25.26 -10.95
CA ASP A 177 -0.76 -24.80 -12.05
C ASP A 177 -1.32 -23.40 -11.77
N LEU A 178 -1.32 -22.51 -12.77
CA LEU A 178 -1.70 -21.11 -12.59
C LEU A 178 -3.20 -20.95 -12.28
N ALA A 179 -4.05 -21.79 -12.83
CA ALA A 179 -5.48 -21.76 -12.54
C ALA A 179 -5.75 -22.18 -11.09
N ASP A 180 -5.03 -23.19 -10.58
CA ASP A 180 -5.14 -23.62 -9.19
C ASP A 180 -4.62 -22.56 -8.21
N ILE A 181 -3.53 -21.87 -8.56
CA ILE A 181 -2.99 -20.75 -7.76
C ILE A 181 -4.03 -19.62 -7.70
N ALA A 182 -4.59 -19.22 -8.85
CA ALA A 182 -5.60 -18.17 -8.92
C ALA A 182 -6.87 -18.57 -8.14
N ALA A 183 -7.33 -19.80 -8.27
CA ALA A 183 -8.50 -20.30 -7.52
C ALA A 183 -8.25 -20.26 -6.00
N ARG A 184 -7.07 -20.66 -5.53
CA ARG A 184 -6.69 -20.57 -4.11
C ARG A 184 -6.63 -19.13 -3.63
N PHE A 185 -6.02 -18.23 -4.42
CA PHE A 185 -5.98 -16.80 -4.13
C PHE A 185 -7.39 -16.25 -3.90
N MET A 186 -8.29 -16.46 -4.87
CA MET A 186 -9.67 -15.99 -4.80
C MET A 186 -10.46 -16.61 -3.65
N SER A 187 -10.28 -17.91 -3.40
CA SER A 187 -10.90 -18.61 -2.27
C SER A 187 -10.47 -18.01 -0.92
N ASN A 188 -9.19 -17.64 -0.76
CA ASN A 188 -8.67 -17.05 0.46
C ASN A 188 -8.99 -15.55 0.56
N LEU A 189 -9.05 -14.82 -0.56
CA LEU A 189 -9.56 -13.45 -0.58
C LEU A 189 -11.00 -13.37 -0.06
N ASN A 190 -11.85 -14.32 -0.43
CA ASN A 190 -13.24 -14.39 0.05
C ASN A 190 -13.37 -14.64 1.57
N LYS A 191 -12.28 -15.01 2.26
CA LYS A 191 -12.23 -15.15 3.72
C LYS A 191 -11.81 -13.86 4.44
N THR A 192 -11.35 -12.86 3.71
CA THR A 192 -10.99 -11.55 4.27
C THR A 192 -12.24 -10.71 4.52
N ASP A 193 -12.07 -9.62 5.26
CA ASP A 193 -13.16 -8.68 5.53
C ASP A 193 -13.59 -7.93 4.26
N GLN A 194 -14.83 -7.40 4.27
CA GLN A 194 -15.36 -6.58 3.16
C GLN A 194 -14.51 -5.34 2.89
N SER A 195 -13.86 -4.79 3.93
CA SER A 195 -12.91 -3.68 3.78
C SER A 195 -11.71 -4.02 2.89
N VAL A 196 -11.32 -5.30 2.82
CA VAL A 196 -10.27 -5.81 1.92
C VAL A 196 -10.86 -6.13 0.56
N GLN A 197 -11.90 -6.97 0.50
CA GLN A 197 -12.49 -7.47 -0.75
C GLN A 197 -12.92 -6.35 -1.70
N SER A 198 -13.41 -5.24 -1.14
CA SER A 198 -13.88 -4.08 -1.92
C SER A 198 -12.76 -3.19 -2.49
N ARG A 199 -11.52 -3.34 -2.01
CA ARG A 199 -10.37 -2.48 -2.37
C ARG A 199 -9.21 -3.23 -3.00
N LEU A 200 -9.19 -4.56 -2.91
CA LEU A 200 -8.01 -5.32 -3.30
C LEU A 200 -7.81 -5.28 -4.81
N VAL A 201 -6.61 -4.89 -5.20
CA VAL A 201 -6.10 -4.92 -6.56
C VAL A 201 -4.82 -5.74 -6.60
N ILE A 202 -4.46 -6.26 -7.75
CA ILE A 202 -3.26 -7.10 -7.93
C ILE A 202 -2.29 -6.44 -8.90
N GLU A 203 -1.00 -6.71 -8.69
CA GLU A 203 0.08 -6.08 -9.44
C GLU A 203 0.88 -7.11 -10.25
N ASN A 204 1.32 -6.72 -11.46
CA ASN A 204 2.26 -7.54 -12.22
C ASN A 204 3.62 -7.62 -11.54
N GLU A 205 4.25 -8.79 -11.62
CA GLU A 205 5.50 -9.06 -10.90
C GLU A 205 6.74 -8.90 -11.79
N ASP A 206 7.85 -8.51 -11.19
CA ASP A 206 9.14 -8.28 -11.83
C ASP A 206 9.85 -9.56 -12.28
N LYS A 207 9.32 -10.70 -11.88
CA LYS A 207 9.82 -12.05 -12.19
C LYS A 207 8.72 -13.10 -12.02
N GLY A 208 8.98 -14.31 -12.48
CA GLY A 208 8.05 -15.43 -12.31
C GLY A 208 6.92 -15.40 -13.32
N CYS A 209 5.79 -15.97 -12.95
CA CYS A 209 4.70 -16.24 -13.89
C CYS A 209 3.59 -15.18 -13.91
N TRP A 210 3.54 -14.27 -12.94
CA TRP A 210 2.46 -13.28 -12.84
C TRP A 210 2.77 -12.01 -13.63
N THR A 211 2.91 -12.20 -14.94
CA THR A 211 2.97 -11.11 -15.92
C THR A 211 1.58 -10.49 -16.10
N VAL A 212 1.49 -9.30 -16.69
CA VAL A 212 0.20 -8.67 -17.04
C VAL A 212 -0.72 -9.64 -17.78
N GLY A 213 -0.18 -10.39 -18.78
CA GLY A 213 -0.97 -11.33 -19.56
C GLY A 213 -1.60 -12.44 -18.72
N ASN A 214 -0.84 -13.03 -17.80
CA ASN A 214 -1.36 -14.09 -16.93
C ASN A 214 -2.34 -13.54 -15.88
N LEU A 215 -2.10 -12.34 -15.32
CA LEU A 215 -3.06 -11.71 -14.43
C LEU A 215 -4.40 -11.48 -15.12
N LEU A 216 -4.40 -10.93 -16.34
CA LEU A 216 -5.61 -10.72 -17.15
C LEU A 216 -6.33 -12.03 -17.50
N HIS A 217 -5.60 -13.13 -17.65
CA HIS A 217 -6.18 -14.41 -18.01
C HIS A 217 -6.86 -15.13 -16.84
N TYR A 218 -6.26 -15.03 -15.65
CA TYR A 218 -6.67 -15.86 -14.50
C TYR A 218 -7.48 -15.10 -13.44
N PHE A 219 -7.45 -13.74 -13.44
CA PHE A 219 -8.13 -12.96 -12.41
C PHE A 219 -9.17 -12.00 -13.00
N ASN A 220 -10.24 -11.81 -12.24
CA ASN A 220 -11.24 -10.77 -12.49
C ASN A 220 -11.15 -9.68 -11.40
N LEU A 221 -9.95 -9.14 -11.21
CA LEU A 221 -9.65 -8.06 -10.27
C LEU A 221 -9.01 -6.90 -11.05
N PRO A 222 -9.10 -5.66 -10.55
CA PRO A 222 -8.32 -4.57 -11.12
C PRO A 222 -6.82 -4.87 -11.01
N ILE A 223 -6.09 -4.57 -12.08
CA ILE A 223 -4.66 -4.81 -12.18
C ILE A 223 -3.93 -3.47 -12.12
N THR A 224 -3.13 -3.27 -11.08
CA THR A 224 -2.15 -2.20 -11.01
C THR A 224 -0.99 -2.54 -11.94
N PHE A 225 -0.74 -1.66 -12.89
CA PHE A 225 0.40 -1.78 -13.80
C PHE A 225 1.64 -1.15 -13.15
N ASP A 226 2.66 -1.96 -12.87
CA ASP A 226 4.00 -1.45 -12.54
C ASP A 226 4.86 -1.49 -13.81
N ASN A 227 5.38 -0.32 -14.18
CA ASN A 227 6.16 -0.15 -15.41
C ASN A 227 7.53 -0.82 -15.35
N LEU A 228 8.19 -0.80 -14.19
CA LEU A 228 9.50 -1.43 -14.01
C LEU A 228 9.38 -2.95 -13.94
N HIS A 229 8.38 -3.46 -13.23
CA HIS A 229 8.10 -4.89 -13.20
C HIS A 229 7.81 -5.42 -14.61
N HIS A 230 6.98 -4.71 -15.38
CA HIS A 230 6.71 -5.09 -16.77
C HIS A 230 7.96 -5.03 -17.64
N LYS A 231 8.84 -4.04 -17.45
CA LYS A 231 10.13 -3.97 -18.15
C LYS A 231 11.02 -5.18 -17.82
N CYS A 232 11.02 -5.63 -16.56
CA CYS A 232 11.81 -6.78 -16.10
C CYS A 232 11.19 -8.12 -16.51
N ASN A 233 9.87 -8.22 -16.59
CA ASN A 233 9.10 -9.43 -16.86
C ASN A 233 7.95 -9.14 -17.85
N PRO A 234 8.28 -8.88 -19.13
CA PRO A 234 7.29 -8.45 -20.12
C PRO A 234 6.36 -9.58 -20.52
N SER A 235 5.14 -9.24 -20.88
CA SER A 235 4.14 -10.16 -21.44
C SER A 235 3.66 -9.71 -22.82
N GLY A 236 3.90 -10.57 -23.81
CA GLY A 236 3.27 -10.46 -25.12
C GLY A 236 3.50 -9.16 -25.91
N LYS A 237 2.81 -9.06 -27.07
CA LYS A 237 2.81 -7.88 -27.94
C LYS A 237 1.43 -7.19 -27.88
N PHE A 238 1.07 -6.62 -26.75
CA PHE A 238 -0.15 -5.84 -26.61
C PHE A 238 0.15 -4.57 -25.79
N GLN A 239 -0.80 -3.66 -25.70
CA GLN A 239 -0.67 -2.45 -24.88
C GLN A 239 -1.02 -2.80 -23.41
N PRO A 240 -0.04 -3.16 -22.56
CA PRO A 240 -0.32 -3.75 -21.26
C PRO A 240 -0.94 -2.73 -20.31
N MET A 241 -0.51 -1.49 -20.35
CA MET A 241 -0.99 -0.42 -19.48
C MET A 241 -2.46 -0.10 -19.74
N GLU A 242 -2.84 0.09 -21.00
CA GLU A 242 -4.22 0.35 -21.42
C GLU A 242 -5.13 -0.84 -21.08
N THR A 243 -4.62 -2.05 -21.24
CA THR A 243 -5.39 -3.26 -20.93
C THR A 243 -5.60 -3.40 -19.42
N CYS A 244 -4.60 -3.11 -18.59
CA CYS A 244 -4.76 -3.02 -17.14
C CYS A 244 -5.80 -1.96 -16.77
N ALA A 245 -5.77 -0.80 -17.42
CA ALA A 245 -6.72 0.29 -17.14
C ALA A 245 -8.18 -0.13 -17.30
N PHE A 246 -8.51 -0.94 -18.32
CA PHE A 246 -9.86 -1.47 -18.50
C PHE A 246 -10.37 -2.29 -17.32
N THR A 247 -9.49 -2.93 -16.55
CA THR A 247 -9.88 -3.73 -15.38
C THR A 247 -10.42 -2.88 -14.22
N TRP A 248 -10.12 -1.57 -14.19
CA TRP A 248 -10.58 -0.63 -13.17
C TRP A 248 -12.01 -0.08 -13.41
N GLY A 249 -12.62 -0.40 -14.54
CA GLY A 249 -13.96 0.03 -14.88
C GLY A 249 -14.08 1.56 -15.04
N LYS A 250 -14.85 2.21 -14.16
CA LYS A 250 -15.05 3.67 -14.18
C LYS A 250 -14.12 4.43 -13.24
N ILE A 251 -13.31 3.73 -12.46
CA ILE A 251 -12.40 4.35 -11.49
C ILE A 251 -11.09 4.63 -12.19
N LYS A 252 -10.55 5.85 -12.01
CA LYS A 252 -9.25 6.22 -12.55
C LYS A 252 -8.19 5.26 -11.97
N PRO A 253 -7.44 4.53 -12.82
CA PRO A 253 -6.43 3.58 -12.34
C PRO A 253 -5.35 4.26 -11.51
N LEU A 254 -4.83 3.54 -10.53
CA LEU A 254 -3.63 3.90 -9.80
C LEU A 254 -2.54 2.87 -10.15
N PHE A 255 -1.51 3.33 -10.85
CA PHE A 255 -0.41 2.53 -11.33
C PHE A 255 0.87 2.84 -10.56
N HIS A 256 1.90 1.99 -10.70
CA HIS A 256 3.20 2.22 -10.06
C HIS A 256 4.23 2.66 -11.08
N TYR A 257 5.04 3.64 -10.68
CA TYR A 257 6.13 4.16 -11.49
C TYR A 257 7.45 4.13 -10.74
N SER A 258 8.42 3.47 -11.36
CA SER A 258 9.81 3.53 -10.97
C SER A 258 10.72 3.31 -12.18
N GLU A 259 12.03 3.53 -12.00
CA GLU A 259 13.04 3.26 -13.01
C GLU A 259 14.16 2.42 -12.42
N SER A 260 14.85 1.66 -13.28
CA SER A 260 16.06 0.93 -12.88
C SER A 260 17.15 1.88 -12.46
N HIS A 261 17.82 1.61 -11.33
CA HIS A 261 18.96 2.40 -10.89
C HIS A 261 20.13 2.23 -11.89
N PRO A 262 20.69 3.32 -12.45
CA PRO A 262 21.69 3.24 -13.52
C PRO A 262 22.98 2.53 -13.10
N ASP A 263 23.38 2.69 -11.82
CA ASP A 263 24.65 2.19 -11.31
C ASP A 263 24.54 0.83 -10.60
N LYS A 264 23.36 0.19 -10.62
CA LYS A 264 23.18 -1.11 -9.98
C LYS A 264 22.99 -2.23 -11.00
N PRO A 265 23.69 -3.38 -10.81
CA PRO A 265 23.58 -4.50 -11.74
C PRO A 265 22.19 -5.16 -11.72
N ASN A 266 21.44 -5.04 -10.64
CA ASN A 266 20.07 -5.55 -10.54
C ASN A 266 19.09 -4.57 -11.18
N PRO A 267 18.46 -4.89 -12.32
CA PRO A 267 17.55 -3.97 -13.01
C PRO A 267 16.27 -3.64 -12.20
N ARG A 268 15.98 -4.41 -11.15
CA ARG A 268 14.86 -4.19 -10.24
C ARG A 268 15.15 -3.19 -9.13
N SER A 269 16.41 -2.71 -9.03
CA SER A 269 16.74 -1.68 -8.05
C SER A 269 16.18 -0.34 -8.49
N HIS A 270 15.34 0.27 -7.68
CA HIS A 270 14.73 1.56 -7.99
C HIS A 270 15.78 2.68 -8.03
N ALA A 271 15.66 3.54 -9.03
CA ALA A 271 16.47 4.74 -9.19
C ALA A 271 16.18 5.76 -8.06
N ASP A 272 17.13 6.66 -7.85
CA ASP A 272 16.94 7.75 -6.89
C ASP A 272 16.03 8.83 -7.48
N MET A 273 16.30 9.22 -8.73
CA MET A 273 15.55 10.22 -9.49
C MET A 273 15.09 9.65 -10.84
N PRO A 274 14.01 10.18 -11.43
CA PRO A 274 13.53 9.75 -12.73
C PRO A 274 14.36 10.35 -13.87
N THR A 275 14.31 9.67 -15.01
CA THR A 275 14.76 10.22 -16.30
C THR A 275 13.57 10.64 -17.17
N LEU A 276 12.38 10.09 -16.92
CA LEU A 276 11.15 10.37 -17.64
C LEU A 276 10.03 10.74 -16.67
N CYS A 277 9.04 11.48 -17.18
CA CYS A 277 7.78 11.72 -16.47
C CYS A 277 6.74 10.68 -16.94
N PRO A 278 6.01 10.00 -16.04
CA PRO A 278 4.90 9.14 -16.42
C PRO A 278 3.71 10.01 -16.86
N ALA A 279 3.78 10.50 -18.09
CA ALA A 279 2.81 11.45 -18.64
C ALA A 279 1.57 10.72 -19.14
N SER A 280 0.53 10.65 -18.32
CA SER A 280 -0.83 10.36 -18.79
C SER A 280 -1.83 10.95 -17.80
N ASP A 281 -2.72 11.79 -18.28
CA ASP A 281 -3.87 12.32 -17.55
C ASP A 281 -4.97 11.26 -17.28
N GLN A 282 -4.83 10.08 -17.88
CA GLN A 282 -5.75 8.95 -17.72
C GLN A 282 -5.49 8.10 -16.48
N TYR A 283 -4.30 8.20 -15.87
CA TYR A 283 -3.87 7.37 -14.75
C TYR A 283 -3.29 8.23 -13.64
N ASP A 284 -3.44 7.78 -12.40
CA ASP A 284 -2.68 8.27 -11.26
C ASP A 284 -1.49 7.33 -10.99
N TRP A 285 -0.46 7.82 -10.30
CA TRP A 285 0.79 7.11 -10.16
C TRP A 285 1.32 7.10 -8.73
N ASP A 286 1.50 5.92 -8.14
CA ASP A 286 2.34 5.73 -6.96
C ASP A 286 3.81 5.80 -7.37
N ILE A 287 4.55 6.78 -6.83
CA ILE A 287 5.94 7.00 -7.22
C ILE A 287 6.88 6.24 -6.31
N GLU A 288 7.52 5.21 -6.85
CA GLU A 288 8.40 4.30 -6.10
C GLU A 288 9.89 4.59 -6.28
N LEU A 289 10.24 5.78 -6.70
CA LEU A 289 11.62 6.29 -6.69
C LEU A 289 12.07 6.58 -5.25
N LYS A 290 13.37 6.62 -4.98
CA LYS A 290 13.85 6.89 -3.62
C LYS A 290 13.65 8.34 -3.21
N SER A 291 13.89 9.29 -4.11
CA SER A 291 13.68 10.73 -3.90
C SER A 291 12.31 11.17 -4.40
N LYS A 292 11.25 10.52 -3.93
CA LYS A 292 9.87 10.62 -4.44
C LYS A 292 9.36 12.05 -4.56
N ALA A 293 9.43 12.83 -3.48
CA ALA A 293 8.95 14.21 -3.45
C ALA A 293 9.72 15.10 -4.46
N ALA A 294 11.04 14.97 -4.52
CA ALA A 294 11.86 15.71 -5.49
C ALA A 294 11.53 15.31 -6.94
N ALA A 295 11.27 14.02 -7.17
CA ALA A 295 10.85 13.50 -8.47
C ALA A 295 9.51 14.10 -8.92
N ILE A 296 8.49 14.06 -8.04
CA ILE A 296 7.16 14.60 -8.33
C ILE A 296 7.26 16.11 -8.63
N ARG A 297 8.00 16.87 -7.82
CA ARG A 297 8.18 18.32 -8.07
C ARG A 297 8.90 18.64 -9.38
N ALA A 298 9.78 17.76 -9.84
CA ALA A 298 10.43 17.96 -11.14
C ALA A 298 9.46 17.82 -12.33
N TRP A 299 8.26 17.25 -12.10
CA TRP A 299 7.20 17.06 -13.10
C TRP A 299 6.03 18.04 -12.96
N SER A 300 5.91 18.68 -11.81
CA SER A 300 4.89 19.70 -11.51
C SER A 300 5.38 21.10 -11.89
#